data_a10bcda72e40ac024198e47196150991
#
_entry.id   a10bcda72e40ac024198e47196150991
#
_cell.length_a   1.000
_cell.length_b   1.000
_cell.length_c   1.000
_cell.angle_alpha   90.00
_cell.angle_beta   90.00
_cell.angle_gamma   90.00
#
_symmetry.space_group_name_H-M   'P 1'
#
loop_
_entity.id
_entity.type
_entity.pdbx_description
1 polymer ?
#
loop_
_entity_poly.entity_id
_entity_poly.type
_entity_poly.pdbx_seq_one_letter_code
_entity_poly.pdbx_strand_id
1 'polypeptide(L)'
;MTLDTLTAVSPIDGRYRSKTECLADYFSEYALIRYRVRVEIEYFITLCELPLPQLKSFDSSLFKRLREIYSKFDENDAARVKDIEKITNHDVKAVEYFIKEEFDKIGGLEPYKEFIHFGLTSQDINNTSVPLSIKEALEDVYYPQVDELISQLQDYATEWENVPMLAKTHGQPASPTRLGKEIEVYVYRLNEQLTSLRNCKLTAKFGGATGNYNAHHVAYPQYDWKAFGDRFVSEKLGLERELWTTQISNYDHLGSIFDAIRRINTIIIDLDRDFWMYISMEYFKQKIKAGEVGSSAMPHKVNPIDYENSEGNLGIANAILQFLAQKLPVSRLQRDLTDSTVLRNVGVPLGHSVIAIQSTLKGLRKLILNEEKLSEDLDNTWAVVAEAIQTILRREAYPHPYEALKALTRTNKKMNEETIHEFIKTLNVSDSVKAELMAITPHNY
;
A
#
# COMPACT_ATOMS: atom_id res chain seq x y z
N MET A 1 28.41 -7.84 18.49
CA MET A 1 28.16 -7.97 17.05
C MET A 1 27.86 -6.59 16.50
N THR A 2 28.53 -6.19 15.42
CA THR A 2 28.13 -5.00 14.66
C THR A 2 26.82 -5.24 13.95
N LEU A 3 26.02 -4.21 13.75
CA LEU A 3 24.78 -4.31 12.96
C LEU A 3 25.14 -4.58 11.49
N ASP A 4 24.61 -5.68 10.98
CA ASP A 4 24.78 -6.16 9.60
C ASP A 4 23.52 -6.91 9.19
N THR A 5 23.33 -7.18 7.90
CA THR A 5 22.16 -7.92 7.40
C THR A 5 22.01 -9.32 8.01
N LEU A 6 23.12 -9.96 8.40
CA LEU A 6 23.11 -11.25 9.08
C LEU A 6 22.84 -11.16 10.58
N THR A 7 23.08 -10.00 11.19
CA THR A 7 22.92 -9.77 12.63
C THR A 7 21.71 -8.92 12.98
N ALA A 8 21.01 -8.40 11.98
CA ALA A 8 19.79 -7.62 12.17
C ALA A 8 18.66 -8.49 12.75
N VAL A 9 18.00 -8.01 13.79
CA VAL A 9 16.88 -8.71 14.44
C VAL A 9 15.61 -8.62 13.57
N SER A 10 15.41 -7.47 12.91
CA SER A 10 14.30 -7.32 11.97
C SER A 10 14.63 -7.97 10.63
N PRO A 11 13.76 -8.85 10.08
CA PRO A 11 13.96 -9.41 8.75
C PRO A 11 13.90 -8.36 7.64
N ILE A 12 13.25 -7.21 7.86
CA ILE A 12 13.21 -6.09 6.92
C ILE A 12 14.62 -5.57 6.66
N ASP A 13 15.41 -5.36 7.70
CA ASP A 13 16.78 -4.85 7.61
C ASP A 13 17.82 -5.95 7.39
N GLY A 14 17.46 -7.21 7.66
CA GLY A 14 18.30 -8.38 7.44
C GLY A 14 17.98 -9.08 6.12
N ARG A 15 17.25 -10.19 6.22
CA ARG A 15 16.91 -11.09 5.10
C ARG A 15 16.36 -10.39 3.86
N TYR A 16 15.55 -9.35 4.04
CA TYR A 16 14.85 -8.65 2.96
C TYR A 16 15.45 -7.27 2.63
N ARG A 17 16.62 -6.93 3.15
CA ARG A 17 17.24 -5.60 2.94
C ARG A 17 17.29 -5.19 1.47
N SER A 18 17.63 -6.09 0.57
CA SER A 18 17.69 -5.81 -0.87
C SER A 18 16.35 -5.41 -1.51
N LYS A 19 15.23 -5.70 -0.83
CA LYS A 19 13.88 -5.34 -1.27
C LYS A 19 13.36 -4.07 -0.61
N THR A 20 13.87 -3.74 0.57
CA THR A 20 13.36 -2.66 1.42
C THR A 20 14.29 -1.45 1.47
N GLU A 21 15.48 -1.55 0.88
CA GLU A 21 16.47 -0.47 0.87
C GLU A 21 15.91 0.85 0.31
N CYS A 22 15.00 0.77 -0.66
CA CYS A 22 14.29 1.93 -1.22
C CYS A 22 13.49 2.73 -0.19
N LEU A 23 13.18 2.15 0.98
CA LEU A 23 12.48 2.83 2.06
C LEU A 23 13.43 3.51 3.07
N ALA A 24 14.74 3.28 2.98
CA ALA A 24 15.71 3.81 3.94
C ALA A 24 15.75 5.34 3.94
N ASP A 25 15.58 5.97 2.77
CA ASP A 25 15.58 7.43 2.61
C ASP A 25 14.34 8.12 3.21
N TYR A 26 13.35 7.34 3.66
CA TYR A 26 12.09 7.86 4.22
C TYR A 26 11.90 7.49 5.70
N PHE A 27 12.32 6.28 6.11
CA PHE A 27 11.95 5.72 7.41
C PHE A 27 13.10 5.27 8.29
N SER A 28 14.36 5.46 7.87
CA SER A 28 15.52 5.26 8.76
C SER A 28 15.66 6.41 9.76
N GLU A 29 16.46 6.23 10.80
CA GLU A 29 16.81 7.32 11.73
C GLU A 29 17.55 8.45 11.00
N TYR A 30 18.41 8.11 10.03
CA TYR A 30 19.03 9.08 9.13
C TYR A 30 17.97 9.92 8.39
N ALA A 31 16.98 9.27 7.78
CA ALA A 31 15.92 9.95 7.05
C ALA A 31 15.09 10.86 7.97
N LEU A 32 14.70 10.39 9.15
CA LEU A 32 13.95 11.20 10.12
C LEU A 32 14.71 12.48 10.50
N ILE A 33 16.03 12.37 10.75
CA ILE A 33 16.88 13.53 11.05
C ILE A 33 16.91 14.48 9.85
N ARG A 34 17.14 13.98 8.64
CA ARG A 34 17.18 14.77 7.41
C ARG A 34 15.86 15.53 7.15
N TYR A 35 14.71 14.89 7.36
CA TYR A 35 13.40 15.55 7.24
C TYR A 35 13.19 16.64 8.29
N ARG A 36 13.64 16.42 9.52
CA ARG A 36 13.61 17.46 10.56
C ARG A 36 14.47 18.66 10.20
N VAL A 37 15.69 18.43 9.71
CA VAL A 37 16.57 19.51 9.21
C VAL A 37 15.90 20.27 8.07
N ARG A 38 15.28 19.56 7.11
CA ARG A 38 14.54 20.19 6.01
C ARG A 38 13.41 21.09 6.49
N VAL A 39 12.61 20.61 7.42
CA VAL A 39 11.48 21.39 7.98
C VAL A 39 11.99 22.64 8.70
N GLU A 40 13.02 22.51 9.53
CA GLU A 40 13.62 23.66 10.25
C GLU A 40 14.19 24.71 9.28
N ILE A 41 14.89 24.30 8.24
CA ILE A 41 15.47 25.21 7.24
C ILE A 41 14.37 25.91 6.44
N GLU A 42 13.37 25.18 5.94
CA GLU A 42 12.26 25.79 5.20
C GLU A 42 11.42 26.72 6.09
N TYR A 43 11.28 26.39 7.39
CA TYR A 43 10.65 27.29 8.36
C TYR A 43 11.45 28.57 8.55
N PHE A 44 12.75 28.48 8.76
CA PHE A 44 13.63 29.65 8.87
C PHE A 44 13.58 30.54 7.63
N ILE A 45 13.65 29.94 6.43
CA ILE A 45 13.50 30.67 5.16
C ILE A 45 12.14 31.39 5.10
N THR A 46 11.06 30.71 5.50
CA THR A 46 9.71 31.30 5.48
C THR A 46 9.59 32.46 6.48
N LEU A 47 10.26 32.38 7.62
CA LEU A 47 10.36 33.54 8.55
C LEU A 47 11.12 34.71 7.92
N CYS A 48 12.21 34.46 7.18
CA CYS A 48 12.94 35.50 6.47
C CYS A 48 12.13 36.15 5.34
N GLU A 49 11.14 35.48 4.80
CA GLU A 49 10.20 36.02 3.81
C GLU A 49 9.13 36.94 4.44
N LEU A 50 9.00 36.93 5.77
CA LEU A 50 8.17 37.90 6.50
C LEU A 50 8.94 39.19 6.75
N PRO A 51 8.26 40.35 6.81
CA PRO A 51 8.90 41.62 7.11
C PRO A 51 9.23 41.77 8.61
N LEU A 52 9.77 40.74 9.24
CA LEU A 52 10.22 40.79 10.63
C LEU A 52 11.41 41.73 10.75
N PRO A 53 11.39 42.71 11.69
CA PRO A 53 12.43 43.71 11.78
C PRO A 53 13.85 43.13 11.87
N GLN A 54 14.02 42.04 12.60
CA GLN A 54 15.32 41.39 12.83
C GLN A 54 15.81 40.56 11.62
N LEU A 55 14.91 40.13 10.75
CA LEU A 55 15.22 39.34 9.55
C LEU A 55 15.19 40.17 8.26
N LYS A 56 14.79 41.45 8.32
CA LYS A 56 14.63 42.32 7.17
C LYS A 56 15.91 42.49 6.33
N SER A 57 17.07 42.42 6.97
CA SER A 57 18.38 42.53 6.32
C SER A 57 18.99 41.19 5.91
N PHE A 58 18.24 40.09 6.04
CA PHE A 58 18.73 38.78 5.65
C PHE A 58 18.95 38.71 4.13
N ASP A 59 20.12 38.24 3.71
CA ASP A 59 20.43 38.06 2.29
C ASP A 59 19.75 36.82 1.73
N SER A 60 18.69 37.00 0.97
CA SER A 60 17.93 35.91 0.34
C SER A 60 18.74 35.08 -0.68
N SER A 61 19.89 35.59 -1.16
CA SER A 61 20.79 34.81 -2.02
C SER A 61 21.35 33.57 -1.30
N LEU A 62 21.36 33.57 0.03
CA LEU A 62 21.79 32.48 0.89
C LEU A 62 20.75 31.34 0.99
N PHE A 63 19.50 31.53 0.59
CA PHE A 63 18.46 30.48 0.69
C PHE A 63 18.87 29.19 -0.02
N LYS A 64 19.52 29.27 -1.17
CA LYS A 64 20.04 28.09 -1.86
C LYS A 64 21.06 27.34 -0.99
N ARG A 65 21.97 28.07 -0.36
CA ARG A 65 23.00 27.49 0.50
C ARG A 65 22.42 26.88 1.79
N LEU A 66 21.38 27.51 2.35
CA LEU A 66 20.65 26.93 3.47
C LEU A 66 19.98 25.61 3.10
N ARG A 67 19.35 25.55 1.93
CA ARG A 67 18.76 24.29 1.40
C ARG A 67 19.78 23.19 1.16
N GLU A 68 21.02 23.55 0.86
CA GLU A 68 22.11 22.57 0.74
C GLU A 68 22.37 21.79 2.03
N ILE A 69 22.07 22.35 3.20
CA ILE A 69 22.22 21.67 4.49
C ILE A 69 21.41 20.36 4.54
N TYR A 70 20.17 20.35 3.99
CA TYR A 70 19.37 19.12 3.97
C TYR A 70 19.45 18.36 2.64
N SER A 71 19.70 19.03 1.51
CA SER A 71 19.79 18.35 0.20
C SER A 71 21.10 17.61 -0.03
N LYS A 72 22.17 18.00 0.69
CA LYS A 72 23.48 17.33 0.72
C LYS A 72 23.73 16.60 2.04
N PHE A 73 22.73 16.49 2.90
CA PHE A 73 22.80 15.82 4.20
C PHE A 73 23.24 14.38 4.03
N ASP A 74 24.26 13.96 4.76
CA ASP A 74 24.82 12.63 4.69
C ASP A 74 24.84 11.89 6.04
N GLU A 75 25.38 10.67 6.07
CA GLU A 75 25.46 9.86 7.29
C GLU A 75 26.37 10.48 8.36
N ASN A 76 27.38 11.27 7.98
CA ASN A 76 28.26 11.96 8.93
C ASN A 76 27.51 13.08 9.63
N ASP A 77 26.65 13.81 8.89
CA ASP A 77 25.78 14.84 9.47
C ASP A 77 24.79 14.20 10.46
N ALA A 78 24.19 13.08 10.10
CA ALA A 78 23.31 12.34 10.99
C ALA A 78 24.06 11.85 12.26
N ALA A 79 25.27 11.35 12.10
CA ALA A 79 26.14 10.96 13.22
C ALA A 79 26.44 12.16 14.12
N ARG A 80 26.73 13.33 13.53
CA ARG A 80 26.94 14.58 14.30
C ARG A 80 25.72 14.95 15.13
N VAL A 81 24.50 14.89 14.54
CA VAL A 81 23.25 15.13 15.29
C VAL A 81 23.11 14.13 16.44
N LYS A 82 23.43 12.85 16.23
CA LYS A 82 23.37 11.83 17.28
C LYS A 82 24.42 12.07 18.39
N ASP A 83 25.57 12.61 18.08
CA ASP A 83 26.57 12.98 19.10
C ASP A 83 26.09 14.16 19.95
N ILE A 84 25.44 15.15 19.35
CA ILE A 84 24.80 16.24 20.09
C ILE A 84 23.67 15.71 20.97
N GLU A 85 22.84 14.81 20.44
CA GLU A 85 21.72 14.18 21.16
C GLU A 85 22.18 13.42 22.41
N LYS A 86 23.33 12.73 22.37
CA LYS A 86 23.93 12.05 23.55
C LYS A 86 24.19 13.00 24.72
N ILE A 87 24.47 14.28 24.42
CA ILE A 87 24.74 15.30 25.43
C ILE A 87 23.44 15.97 25.89
N THR A 88 22.57 16.32 24.94
CA THR A 88 21.34 17.07 25.21
C THR A 88 20.20 16.21 25.73
N ASN A 89 20.27 14.90 25.48
CA ASN A 89 19.20 13.91 25.69
C ASN A 89 17.85 14.36 25.07
N HIS A 90 17.92 15.04 23.92
CA HIS A 90 16.75 15.58 23.23
C HIS A 90 17.01 15.64 21.71
N ASP A 91 16.27 14.85 20.95
CA ASP A 91 16.48 14.63 19.52
C ASP A 91 16.25 15.89 18.66
N VAL A 92 15.13 16.58 18.82
CA VAL A 92 14.83 17.79 18.03
C VAL A 92 15.76 18.95 18.43
N LYS A 93 16.13 19.06 19.73
CA LYS A 93 17.10 20.08 20.16
C LYS A 93 18.49 19.83 19.57
N ALA A 94 18.86 18.57 19.38
CA ALA A 94 20.11 18.21 18.71
C ALA A 94 20.11 18.67 17.23
N VAL A 95 18.98 18.57 16.54
CA VAL A 95 18.82 19.10 15.17
C VAL A 95 18.99 20.60 15.15
N GLU A 96 18.37 21.34 16.08
CA GLU A 96 18.53 22.81 16.21
C GLU A 96 20.02 23.18 16.38
N TYR A 97 20.75 22.53 17.28
CA TYR A 97 22.16 22.80 17.49
C TYR A 97 23.02 22.47 16.27
N PHE A 98 22.74 21.35 15.61
CA PHE A 98 23.42 21.02 14.35
C PHE A 98 23.23 22.12 13.30
N ILE A 99 22.02 22.61 13.12
CA ILE A 99 21.75 23.69 12.15
C ILE A 99 22.50 24.99 12.55
N LYS A 100 22.60 25.29 13.86
CA LYS A 100 23.40 26.41 14.35
C LYS A 100 24.89 26.26 14.03
N GLU A 101 25.43 25.03 14.11
CA GLU A 101 26.81 24.74 13.69
C GLU A 101 26.98 24.94 12.17
N GLU A 102 26.01 24.50 11.36
CA GLU A 102 26.05 24.72 9.91
C GLU A 102 25.99 26.22 9.54
N PHE A 103 25.21 27.03 10.28
CA PHE A 103 25.18 28.48 10.12
C PHE A 103 26.56 29.10 10.39
N ASP A 104 27.31 28.61 11.39
CA ASP A 104 28.68 29.05 11.66
C ASP A 104 29.61 28.77 10.49
N LYS A 105 29.49 27.60 9.85
CA LYS A 105 30.29 27.23 8.67
C LYS A 105 29.98 28.11 7.46
N ILE A 106 28.74 28.57 7.31
CA ILE A 106 28.34 29.46 6.23
C ILE A 106 28.93 30.86 6.43
N GLY A 107 28.97 31.33 7.68
CA GLY A 107 29.46 32.66 8.07
C GLY A 107 28.43 33.77 7.80
N GLY A 108 28.49 34.83 8.61
CA GLY A 108 27.59 35.98 8.49
C GLY A 108 26.15 35.73 8.98
N LEU A 109 25.87 34.54 9.49
CA LEU A 109 24.53 34.15 9.96
C LEU A 109 24.36 34.25 11.49
N GLU A 110 25.38 34.63 12.21
CA GLU A 110 25.40 34.75 13.68
C GLU A 110 24.19 35.50 14.25
N PRO A 111 23.80 36.69 13.71
CA PRO A 111 22.68 37.43 14.24
C PRO A 111 21.31 36.75 14.08
N TYR A 112 21.21 35.73 13.22
CA TYR A 112 19.96 35.09 12.85
C TYR A 112 19.76 33.70 13.48
N LYS A 113 20.77 33.16 14.16
CA LYS A 113 20.76 31.81 14.74
C LYS A 113 19.60 31.53 15.68
N GLU A 114 19.19 32.53 16.48
CA GLU A 114 18.12 32.38 17.45
C GLU A 114 16.71 32.34 16.81
N PHE A 115 16.63 32.56 15.50
CA PHE A 115 15.40 32.32 14.73
C PHE A 115 15.24 30.86 14.23
N ILE A 116 16.25 30.02 14.41
CA ILE A 116 16.11 28.57 14.23
C ILE A 116 15.18 28.07 15.35
N HIS A 117 14.18 27.27 15.00
CA HIS A 117 13.16 26.76 15.93
C HIS A 117 12.35 27.86 16.68
N PHE A 118 12.30 29.07 16.12
CA PHE A 118 11.66 30.23 16.78
C PHE A 118 10.16 29.97 17.02
N GLY A 119 9.73 30.03 18.30
CA GLY A 119 8.34 29.87 18.70
C GLY A 119 7.75 28.47 18.54
N LEU A 120 8.53 27.51 18.07
CA LEU A 120 8.10 26.13 17.81
C LEU A 120 8.19 25.23 19.06
N THR A 121 7.54 24.11 18.96
CA THR A 121 7.74 22.94 19.82
C THR A 121 8.22 21.76 18.97
N SER A 122 8.81 20.75 19.60
CA SER A 122 9.33 19.55 18.90
C SER A 122 8.30 18.90 17.97
N GLN A 123 7.01 18.99 18.31
CA GLN A 123 5.96 18.40 17.52
C GLN A 123 5.56 19.21 16.29
N ASP A 124 5.90 20.49 16.22
CA ASP A 124 5.80 21.23 14.96
C ASP A 124 6.79 20.69 13.91
N ILE A 125 7.91 20.12 14.36
CA ILE A 125 8.91 19.49 13.51
C ILE A 125 8.56 18.02 13.23
N ASN A 126 8.17 17.24 14.23
CA ASN A 126 7.84 15.82 14.04
C ASN A 126 6.53 15.63 13.27
N ASN A 127 5.48 16.40 13.60
CA ASN A 127 4.18 16.30 12.93
C ASN A 127 4.11 17.01 11.57
N THR A 128 5.23 17.44 11.05
CA THR A 128 5.44 17.90 9.67
C THR A 128 6.41 16.95 8.94
N SER A 129 7.52 16.58 9.57
CA SER A 129 8.54 15.68 9.00
C SER A 129 7.98 14.28 8.70
N VAL A 130 7.24 13.69 9.64
CA VAL A 130 6.70 12.33 9.47
C VAL A 130 5.65 12.26 8.34
N PRO A 131 4.60 13.10 8.29
CA PRO A 131 3.68 13.05 7.15
C PRO A 131 4.34 13.41 5.82
N LEU A 132 5.38 14.27 5.81
CA LEU A 132 6.15 14.58 4.61
C LEU A 132 6.92 13.34 4.11
N SER A 133 7.59 12.61 5.00
CA SER A 133 8.29 11.37 4.62
C SER A 133 7.34 10.28 4.15
N ILE A 134 6.17 10.15 4.76
CA ILE A 134 5.12 9.21 4.33
C ILE A 134 4.62 9.59 2.94
N LYS A 135 4.34 10.88 2.70
CA LYS A 135 3.92 11.38 1.38
C LYS A 135 4.90 10.96 0.29
N GLU A 136 6.17 11.32 0.47
CA GLU A 136 7.21 11.05 -0.52
C GLU A 136 7.45 9.53 -0.69
N ALA A 137 7.42 8.74 0.37
CA ALA A 137 7.52 7.28 0.28
C ALA A 137 6.33 6.63 -0.46
N LEU A 138 5.12 7.16 -0.29
CA LEU A 138 3.95 6.69 -1.05
C LEU A 138 4.10 7.02 -2.53
N GLU A 139 4.50 8.25 -2.86
CA GLU A 139 4.67 8.73 -4.23
C GLU A 139 5.81 8.03 -4.97
N ASP A 140 6.96 7.86 -4.33
CA ASP A 140 8.19 7.39 -4.97
C ASP A 140 8.34 5.86 -4.92
N VAL A 141 7.73 5.18 -3.94
CA VAL A 141 7.95 3.74 -3.72
C VAL A 141 6.66 2.94 -3.78
N TYR A 142 5.66 3.29 -2.97
CA TYR A 142 4.49 2.44 -2.79
C TYR A 142 3.55 2.46 -4.00
N TYR A 143 3.16 3.64 -4.48
CA TYR A 143 2.28 3.76 -5.64
C TYR A 143 2.84 3.11 -6.90
N PRO A 144 4.12 3.33 -7.27
CA PRO A 144 4.70 2.67 -8.44
C PRO A 144 4.64 1.14 -8.37
N GLN A 145 4.83 0.55 -7.19
CA GLN A 145 4.79 -0.91 -7.05
C GLN A 145 3.37 -1.47 -7.12
N VAL A 146 2.38 -0.77 -6.57
CA VAL A 146 0.97 -1.16 -6.72
C VAL A 146 0.51 -0.98 -8.16
N ASP A 147 0.89 0.11 -8.83
CA ASP A 147 0.59 0.35 -10.25
C ASP A 147 1.22 -0.74 -11.14
N GLU A 148 2.45 -1.19 -10.84
CA GLU A 148 3.10 -2.32 -11.54
C GLU A 148 2.33 -3.63 -11.37
N LEU A 149 1.84 -3.91 -10.16
CA LEU A 149 1.00 -5.08 -9.89
C LEU A 149 -0.31 -5.02 -10.68
N ILE A 150 -0.99 -3.87 -10.67
CA ILE A 150 -2.23 -3.66 -11.42
C ILE A 150 -1.98 -3.84 -12.92
N SER A 151 -0.89 -3.26 -13.45
CA SER A 151 -0.53 -3.40 -14.87
C SER A 151 -0.28 -4.86 -15.26
N GLN A 152 0.45 -5.62 -14.45
CA GLN A 152 0.71 -7.03 -14.71
C GLN A 152 -0.58 -7.88 -14.70
N LEU A 153 -1.50 -7.56 -13.78
CA LEU A 153 -2.82 -8.23 -13.73
C LEU A 153 -3.68 -7.86 -14.93
N GLN A 154 -3.65 -6.60 -15.37
CA GLN A 154 -4.38 -6.13 -16.55
C GLN A 154 -3.88 -6.83 -17.82
N ASP A 155 -2.56 -7.01 -17.96
CA ASP A 155 -1.98 -7.73 -19.07
C ASP A 155 -2.52 -9.16 -19.12
N TYR A 156 -2.56 -9.86 -18.00
CA TYR A 156 -3.12 -11.22 -17.91
C TYR A 156 -4.64 -11.26 -18.11
N ALA A 157 -5.38 -10.29 -17.59
CA ALA A 157 -6.82 -10.20 -17.82
C ALA A 157 -7.13 -10.08 -19.32
N THR A 158 -6.31 -9.33 -20.05
CA THR A 158 -6.42 -9.17 -21.51
C THR A 158 -5.95 -10.44 -22.26
N GLU A 159 -4.80 -10.99 -21.90
CA GLU A 159 -4.25 -12.19 -22.54
C GLU A 159 -5.20 -13.39 -22.44
N TRP A 160 -5.86 -13.55 -21.28
CA TRP A 160 -6.76 -14.70 -21.01
C TRP A 160 -8.24 -14.33 -21.03
N GLU A 161 -8.61 -13.25 -21.70
CA GLU A 161 -9.98 -12.74 -21.80
C GLU A 161 -10.97 -13.84 -22.28
N ASN A 162 -10.56 -14.65 -23.23
CA ASN A 162 -11.40 -15.65 -23.87
C ASN A 162 -11.19 -17.08 -23.33
N VAL A 163 -10.35 -17.26 -22.33
CA VAL A 163 -10.08 -18.59 -21.75
C VAL A 163 -11.24 -19.00 -20.82
N PRO A 164 -12.04 -20.03 -21.20
CA PRO A 164 -13.12 -20.50 -20.36
C PRO A 164 -12.58 -21.24 -19.14
N MET A 165 -13.22 -21.01 -18.00
CA MET A 165 -12.83 -21.61 -16.73
C MET A 165 -14.06 -22.06 -15.95
N LEU A 166 -13.98 -23.25 -15.33
CA LEU A 166 -15.00 -23.72 -14.40
C LEU A 166 -14.91 -22.91 -13.10
N ALA A 167 -15.93 -22.09 -12.80
CA ALA A 167 -15.99 -21.43 -11.51
C ALA A 167 -16.37 -22.41 -10.39
N LYS A 168 -15.96 -22.08 -9.17
CA LYS A 168 -16.33 -22.84 -7.98
C LYS A 168 -16.93 -21.93 -6.92
N THR A 169 -18.09 -22.35 -6.39
CA THR A 169 -18.69 -21.72 -5.21
C THR A 169 -18.75 -22.76 -4.08
N HIS A 170 -18.40 -22.39 -2.87
CA HIS A 170 -18.29 -23.35 -1.76
C HIS A 170 -17.37 -24.55 -2.08
N GLY A 171 -16.36 -24.35 -2.94
CA GLY A 171 -15.46 -25.42 -3.41
C GLY A 171 -16.10 -26.38 -4.41
N GLN A 172 -17.36 -26.18 -4.82
CA GLN A 172 -18.09 -27.04 -5.77
C GLN A 172 -18.17 -26.37 -7.14
N PRO A 173 -18.19 -27.18 -8.23
CA PRO A 173 -18.40 -26.69 -9.57
C PRO A 173 -19.66 -25.82 -9.67
N ALA A 174 -19.54 -24.68 -10.34
CA ALA A 174 -20.60 -23.71 -10.56
C ALA A 174 -20.59 -23.24 -12.04
N SER A 175 -21.40 -22.24 -12.37
CA SER A 175 -21.46 -21.69 -13.72
C SER A 175 -20.08 -21.32 -14.23
N PRO A 176 -19.75 -21.62 -15.50
CA PRO A 176 -18.48 -21.24 -16.11
C PRO A 176 -18.25 -19.73 -16.11
N THR A 177 -17.00 -19.36 -16.17
CA THR A 177 -16.53 -17.97 -16.24
C THR A 177 -15.42 -17.83 -17.27
N ARG A 178 -14.80 -16.69 -17.37
CA ARG A 178 -13.57 -16.43 -18.13
C ARG A 178 -12.44 -16.09 -17.19
N LEU A 179 -11.28 -16.72 -17.38
CA LEU A 179 -10.12 -16.49 -16.53
C LEU A 179 -9.70 -15.02 -16.48
N GLY A 180 -9.67 -14.34 -17.65
CA GLY A 180 -9.36 -12.93 -17.70
C GLY A 180 -10.33 -12.08 -16.88
N LYS A 181 -11.64 -12.41 -16.90
CA LYS A 181 -12.65 -11.71 -16.09
C LYS A 181 -12.41 -11.93 -14.58
N GLU A 182 -12.01 -13.12 -14.15
CA GLU A 182 -11.71 -13.37 -12.74
C GLU A 182 -10.50 -12.52 -12.27
N ILE A 183 -9.51 -12.32 -13.14
CA ILE A 183 -8.37 -11.45 -12.84
C ILE A 183 -8.80 -9.97 -12.87
N GLU A 184 -9.67 -9.56 -13.78
CA GLU A 184 -10.18 -8.20 -13.87
C GLU A 184 -10.90 -7.75 -12.58
N VAL A 185 -11.48 -8.68 -11.82
CA VAL A 185 -12.07 -8.39 -10.51
C VAL A 185 -11.02 -7.79 -9.56
N TYR A 186 -9.79 -8.31 -9.56
CA TYR A 186 -8.70 -7.80 -8.73
C TYR A 186 -8.17 -6.46 -9.24
N VAL A 187 -8.03 -6.30 -10.55
CA VAL A 187 -7.68 -5.03 -11.18
C VAL A 187 -8.66 -3.93 -10.77
N TYR A 188 -9.95 -4.19 -10.91
CA TYR A 188 -11.01 -3.25 -10.50
C TYR A 188 -10.91 -2.89 -9.02
N ARG A 189 -10.84 -3.89 -8.13
CA ARG A 189 -10.79 -3.69 -6.68
C ARG A 189 -9.55 -2.91 -6.24
N LEU A 190 -8.38 -3.22 -6.81
CA LEU A 190 -7.12 -2.53 -6.50
C LEU A 190 -7.16 -1.08 -6.95
N ASN A 191 -7.67 -0.78 -8.16
CA ASN A 191 -7.82 0.58 -8.66
C ASN A 191 -8.74 1.44 -7.77
N GLU A 192 -9.87 0.89 -7.32
CA GLU A 192 -10.80 1.59 -6.43
C GLU A 192 -10.11 1.94 -5.09
N GLN A 193 -9.38 0.99 -4.50
CA GLN A 193 -8.72 1.24 -3.22
C GLN A 193 -7.47 2.13 -3.36
N LEU A 194 -6.73 2.02 -4.45
CA LEU A 194 -5.61 2.90 -4.74
C LEU A 194 -6.08 4.36 -4.95
N THR A 195 -7.20 4.54 -5.66
CA THR A 195 -7.85 5.84 -5.80
C THR A 195 -8.29 6.39 -4.43
N SER A 196 -8.86 5.54 -3.59
CA SER A 196 -9.23 5.94 -2.22
C SER A 196 -8.02 6.38 -1.39
N LEU A 197 -6.89 5.65 -1.49
CA LEU A 197 -5.64 6.01 -0.81
C LEU A 197 -5.07 7.34 -1.33
N ARG A 198 -5.03 7.53 -2.65
CA ARG A 198 -4.54 8.78 -3.27
C ARG A 198 -5.39 10.00 -2.88
N ASN A 199 -6.65 9.81 -2.55
CA ASN A 199 -7.57 10.86 -2.08
C ASN A 199 -7.50 11.09 -0.56
N CYS A 200 -6.75 10.30 0.20
CA CYS A 200 -6.52 10.56 1.62
C CYS A 200 -5.74 11.87 1.77
N LYS A 201 -6.19 12.71 2.69
CA LYS A 201 -5.50 13.97 3.00
C LYS A 201 -4.17 13.68 3.70
N LEU A 202 -3.14 14.36 3.25
CA LEU A 202 -1.83 14.38 3.88
C LEU A 202 -1.72 15.66 4.71
N THR A 203 -1.96 15.54 6.01
CA THR A 203 -2.07 16.69 6.91
C THR A 203 -0.88 16.78 7.86
N ALA A 204 -0.67 17.99 8.39
CA ALA A 204 0.37 18.26 9.37
C ALA A 204 -0.15 19.19 10.48
N LYS A 205 0.30 18.96 11.71
CA LYS A 205 0.12 19.91 12.80
C LYS A 205 1.26 20.91 12.80
N PHE A 206 0.90 22.18 12.82
CA PHE A 206 1.82 23.31 12.97
C PHE A 206 1.13 24.47 13.69
N GLY A 207 1.65 24.91 14.84
CA GLY A 207 1.01 25.95 15.65
C GLY A 207 1.58 26.14 17.07
N GLY A 208 2.79 25.66 17.35
CA GLY A 208 3.45 25.80 18.66
C GLY A 208 2.95 24.81 19.71
N ALA A 209 3.30 25.06 20.96
CA ALA A 209 3.19 24.13 22.08
C ALA A 209 1.77 23.61 22.38
N THR A 210 0.72 24.33 21.99
CA THR A 210 -0.67 23.95 22.18
C THR A 210 -1.54 24.15 20.92
N GLY A 211 -0.89 24.35 19.76
CA GLY A 211 -1.61 24.61 18.51
C GLY A 211 -2.15 26.05 18.34
N ASN A 212 -1.82 26.94 19.24
CA ASN A 212 -2.41 28.31 19.31
C ASN A 212 -1.44 29.43 18.91
N TYR A 213 -0.21 29.13 18.47
CA TYR A 213 0.84 30.10 18.15
C TYR A 213 1.17 31.08 19.31
N ASN A 214 1.03 30.63 20.56
CA ASN A 214 1.17 31.50 21.74
C ASN A 214 2.48 32.28 21.75
N ALA A 215 3.61 31.61 21.54
CA ALA A 215 4.93 32.24 21.54
C ALA A 215 5.09 33.25 20.38
N HIS A 216 4.58 32.89 19.21
CA HIS A 216 4.60 33.77 18.04
C HIS A 216 3.77 35.03 18.26
N HIS A 217 2.56 34.89 18.80
CA HIS A 217 1.69 36.04 19.08
C HIS A 217 2.25 36.97 20.16
N VAL A 218 2.93 36.44 21.16
CA VAL A 218 3.61 37.25 22.20
C VAL A 218 4.78 38.02 21.60
N ALA A 219 5.58 37.38 20.73
CA ALA A 219 6.75 38.02 20.13
C ALA A 219 6.38 39.02 19.04
N TYR A 220 5.40 38.72 18.22
CA TYR A 220 4.99 39.54 17.07
C TYR A 220 3.46 39.52 16.91
N PRO A 221 2.70 40.24 17.74
CA PRO A 221 1.23 40.18 17.76
C PRO A 221 0.56 40.75 16.50
N GLN A 222 1.30 41.49 15.68
CA GLN A 222 0.79 42.15 14.46
C GLN A 222 0.70 41.25 13.24
N TYR A 223 1.25 40.01 13.30
CA TYR A 223 1.24 39.11 12.17
C TYR A 223 0.11 38.05 12.29
N ASP A 224 -0.44 37.66 11.14
CA ASP A 224 -1.37 36.54 11.05
C ASP A 224 -0.60 35.22 10.99
N TRP A 225 -0.34 34.67 12.16
CA TRP A 225 0.41 33.40 12.29
C TRP A 225 -0.35 32.19 11.77
N LYS A 226 -1.69 32.25 11.69
CA LYS A 226 -2.49 31.17 11.07
C LYS A 226 -2.28 31.15 9.57
N ALA A 227 -2.43 32.29 8.91
CA ALA A 227 -2.15 32.40 7.48
C ALA A 227 -0.68 32.07 7.14
N PHE A 228 0.25 32.46 8.03
CA PHE A 228 1.65 32.07 7.91
C PHE A 228 1.82 30.53 7.95
N GLY A 229 1.22 29.86 8.94
CA GLY A 229 1.30 28.42 9.08
C GLY A 229 0.64 27.67 7.93
N ASP A 230 -0.51 28.14 7.43
CA ASP A 230 -1.18 27.59 6.25
C ASP A 230 -0.25 27.65 5.04
N ARG A 231 0.36 28.80 4.78
CA ARG A 231 1.31 29.00 3.68
C ARG A 231 2.57 28.13 3.84
N PHE A 232 3.17 28.10 5.03
CA PHE A 232 4.36 27.29 5.29
C PHE A 232 4.10 25.80 5.01
N VAL A 233 3.03 25.26 5.58
CA VAL A 233 2.72 23.82 5.45
C VAL A 233 2.33 23.48 4.01
N SER A 234 1.56 24.33 3.32
CA SER A 234 1.11 24.04 1.96
C SER A 234 2.17 24.31 0.89
N GLU A 235 2.80 25.49 0.91
CA GLU A 235 3.71 25.89 -0.17
C GLU A 235 5.12 25.30 -0.02
N LYS A 236 5.62 25.15 1.23
CA LYS A 236 6.98 24.64 1.47
C LYS A 236 7.03 23.13 1.66
N LEU A 237 5.98 22.52 2.23
CA LEU A 237 5.94 21.10 2.55
C LEU A 237 4.96 20.31 1.65
N GLY A 238 4.04 21.00 0.95
CA GLY A 238 3.04 20.32 0.11
C GLY A 238 2.06 19.47 0.91
N LEU A 239 1.75 19.89 2.15
CA LEU A 239 0.82 19.23 3.06
C LEU A 239 -0.36 20.17 3.37
N GLU A 240 -1.44 19.67 3.96
CA GLU A 240 -2.56 20.47 4.44
C GLU A 240 -2.40 20.70 5.96
N ARG A 241 -2.46 21.96 6.43
CA ARG A 241 -2.36 22.20 7.87
C ARG A 241 -3.67 21.86 8.59
N GLU A 242 -3.56 21.10 9.68
CA GLU A 242 -4.67 20.86 10.59
C GLU A 242 -5.04 22.15 11.34
N LEU A 243 -6.29 22.58 11.24
CA LEU A 243 -6.75 23.86 11.78
C LEU A 243 -6.90 23.85 13.31
N TRP A 244 -7.32 22.73 13.87
CA TRP A 244 -7.59 22.54 15.30
C TRP A 244 -6.84 21.33 15.82
N THR A 245 -5.81 21.58 16.61
CA THR A 245 -4.94 20.56 17.18
C THR A 245 -4.60 20.88 18.63
N THR A 246 -4.06 19.90 19.33
CA THR A 246 -3.33 20.11 20.59
C THR A 246 -1.85 20.36 20.32
N GLN A 247 -0.96 19.92 21.19
CA GLN A 247 0.49 19.97 20.91
C GLN A 247 0.86 19.08 19.72
N ILE A 248 0.05 18.05 19.41
CA ILE A 248 0.27 17.06 18.35
C ILE A 248 -0.84 17.10 17.32
N SER A 249 -0.60 16.44 16.18
CA SER A 249 -1.61 16.10 15.18
C SER A 249 -2.75 15.29 15.82
N ASN A 250 -3.95 15.40 15.26
CA ASN A 250 -5.07 14.51 15.61
C ASN A 250 -4.84 13.07 15.09
N TYR A 251 -3.95 12.89 14.09
CA TYR A 251 -3.61 11.63 13.43
C TYR A 251 -4.77 10.92 12.72
N ASP A 252 -5.97 11.51 12.66
CA ASP A 252 -7.13 10.89 11.99
C ASP A 252 -6.88 10.64 10.51
N HIS A 253 -6.27 11.59 9.81
CA HIS A 253 -5.93 11.46 8.39
C HIS A 253 -4.82 10.43 8.16
N LEU A 254 -3.83 10.36 9.05
CA LEU A 254 -2.79 9.35 9.00
C LEU A 254 -3.37 7.95 9.25
N GLY A 255 -4.30 7.84 10.21
CA GLY A 255 -5.07 6.61 10.44
C GLY A 255 -5.84 6.17 9.19
N SER A 256 -6.46 7.11 8.47
CA SER A 256 -7.15 6.82 7.21
C SER A 256 -6.20 6.29 6.12
N ILE A 257 -4.99 6.82 6.02
CA ILE A 257 -3.95 6.33 5.11
C ILE A 257 -3.57 4.87 5.45
N PHE A 258 -3.32 4.58 6.73
CA PHE A 258 -2.98 3.22 7.17
C PHE A 258 -4.12 2.22 6.93
N ASP A 259 -5.36 2.62 7.13
CA ASP A 259 -6.54 1.79 6.83
C ASP A 259 -6.70 1.56 5.32
N ALA A 260 -6.42 2.55 4.48
CA ALA A 260 -6.48 2.41 3.02
C ALA A 260 -5.39 1.44 2.51
N ILE A 261 -4.15 1.54 3.01
CA ILE A 261 -3.06 0.60 2.68
C ILE A 261 -3.46 -0.83 3.11
N ARG A 262 -4.02 -0.99 4.30
CA ARG A 262 -4.50 -2.29 4.80
C ARG A 262 -5.57 -2.91 3.90
N ARG A 263 -6.46 -2.11 3.30
CA ARG A 263 -7.47 -2.58 2.33
C ARG A 263 -6.82 -3.11 1.06
N ILE A 264 -5.84 -2.40 0.52
CA ILE A 264 -5.05 -2.86 -0.63
C ILE A 264 -4.36 -4.19 -0.30
N ASN A 265 -3.67 -4.26 0.83
CA ASN A 265 -3.03 -5.48 1.32
C ASN A 265 -4.02 -6.66 1.43
N THR A 266 -5.24 -6.42 1.90
CA THR A 266 -6.28 -7.45 2.03
C THR A 266 -6.72 -7.99 0.67
N ILE A 267 -6.78 -7.14 -0.36
CA ILE A 267 -7.11 -7.59 -1.73
C ILE A 267 -5.97 -8.43 -2.30
N ILE A 268 -4.71 -8.05 -2.03
CA ILE A 268 -3.54 -8.83 -2.48
C ILE A 268 -3.50 -10.21 -1.79
N ILE A 269 -3.85 -10.30 -0.50
CA ILE A 269 -3.98 -11.59 0.20
C ILE A 269 -5.02 -12.49 -0.48
N ASP A 270 -6.16 -11.94 -0.85
CA ASP A 270 -7.24 -12.65 -1.55
C ASP A 270 -6.76 -13.17 -2.92
N LEU A 271 -6.09 -12.29 -3.68
CA LEU A 271 -5.41 -12.64 -4.93
C LEU A 271 -4.39 -13.76 -4.76
N ASP A 272 -3.51 -13.65 -3.77
CA ASP A 272 -2.46 -14.66 -3.51
C ASP A 272 -3.05 -16.03 -3.21
N ARG A 273 -4.17 -16.09 -2.48
CA ARG A 273 -4.89 -17.32 -2.15
C ARG A 273 -5.55 -17.94 -3.37
N ASP A 274 -6.15 -17.16 -4.25
CA ASP A 274 -6.76 -17.66 -5.46
C ASP A 274 -5.70 -18.23 -6.42
N PHE A 275 -4.59 -17.53 -6.66
CA PHE A 275 -3.52 -18.04 -7.49
C PHE A 275 -2.85 -19.29 -6.88
N TRP A 276 -2.68 -19.32 -5.56
CA TRP A 276 -2.23 -20.52 -4.87
C TRP A 276 -3.17 -21.71 -5.12
N MET A 277 -4.50 -21.50 -5.05
CA MET A 277 -5.49 -22.52 -5.35
C MET A 277 -5.49 -22.92 -6.83
N TYR A 278 -5.38 -21.98 -7.75
CA TYR A 278 -5.30 -22.28 -9.19
C TYR A 278 -4.06 -23.13 -9.53
N ILE A 279 -2.93 -22.88 -8.88
CA ILE A 279 -1.75 -23.74 -9.01
C ILE A 279 -2.02 -25.14 -8.41
N SER A 280 -2.66 -25.21 -7.25
CA SER A 280 -3.05 -26.48 -6.61
C SER A 280 -4.02 -27.31 -7.46
N MET A 281 -4.89 -26.66 -8.26
CA MET A 281 -5.81 -27.28 -9.21
C MET A 281 -5.17 -27.56 -10.58
N GLU A 282 -3.89 -27.30 -10.74
CA GLU A 282 -3.14 -27.46 -11.99
C GLU A 282 -3.62 -26.54 -13.15
N TYR A 283 -4.39 -25.50 -12.85
CA TYR A 283 -4.76 -24.49 -13.84
C TYR A 283 -3.57 -23.65 -14.28
N PHE A 284 -2.57 -23.52 -13.40
CA PHE A 284 -1.26 -22.97 -13.72
C PHE A 284 -0.14 -23.92 -13.32
N LYS A 285 0.89 -23.96 -14.16
CA LYS A 285 2.22 -24.47 -13.85
C LYS A 285 3.14 -23.30 -13.54
N GLN A 286 4.27 -23.56 -12.88
CA GLN A 286 5.26 -22.52 -12.57
C GLN A 286 6.55 -22.78 -13.36
N LYS A 287 7.10 -21.70 -13.95
CA LYS A 287 8.42 -21.73 -14.60
C LYS A 287 9.47 -22.12 -13.57
N ILE A 288 10.32 -23.09 -13.92
CA ILE A 288 11.45 -23.53 -13.10
C ILE A 288 12.68 -22.78 -13.58
N LYS A 289 13.39 -22.11 -12.67
CA LYS A 289 14.67 -21.52 -12.96
C LYS A 289 15.77 -22.57 -12.78
N ALA A 290 16.67 -22.67 -13.77
CA ALA A 290 17.79 -23.60 -13.69
C ALA A 290 18.60 -23.38 -12.39
N GLY A 291 18.80 -24.43 -11.60
CA GLY A 291 19.49 -24.40 -10.31
C GLY A 291 18.61 -24.08 -9.10
N GLU A 292 17.33 -23.76 -9.27
CA GLU A 292 16.40 -23.68 -8.12
C GLU A 292 15.98 -25.09 -7.66
N VAL A 293 15.98 -25.28 -6.32
CA VAL A 293 15.49 -26.51 -5.69
C VAL A 293 14.06 -26.25 -5.21
N GLY A 294 13.07 -26.84 -5.89
CA GLY A 294 11.65 -26.62 -5.58
C GLY A 294 11.19 -27.26 -4.26
N SER A 295 11.85 -28.33 -3.84
CA SER A 295 11.61 -29.03 -2.57
C SER A 295 12.88 -29.74 -2.12
N SER A 296 13.16 -29.77 -0.83
CA SER A 296 14.31 -30.48 -0.26
C SER A 296 14.19 -32.02 -0.38
N ALA A 297 12.96 -32.54 -0.48
CA ALA A 297 12.68 -33.99 -0.50
C ALA A 297 12.16 -34.48 -1.85
N MET A 298 11.51 -33.68 -2.65
CA MET A 298 10.84 -34.04 -3.91
C MET A 298 11.28 -33.09 -5.03
N PRO A 299 12.27 -33.44 -5.86
CA PRO A 299 12.85 -32.54 -6.86
C PRO A 299 11.85 -32.02 -7.93
N HIS A 300 10.78 -32.78 -8.19
CA HIS A 300 9.74 -32.44 -9.16
C HIS A 300 8.68 -31.47 -8.62
N LYS A 301 8.67 -31.21 -7.30
CA LYS A 301 7.65 -30.39 -6.65
C LYS A 301 8.05 -28.93 -6.66
N VAL A 302 7.29 -28.10 -7.36
CA VAL A 302 7.46 -26.63 -7.40
C VAL A 302 6.38 -25.98 -6.53
N ASN A 303 6.77 -25.48 -5.35
CA ASN A 303 5.83 -24.88 -4.42
C ASN A 303 5.52 -23.42 -4.79
N PRO A 304 4.28 -22.95 -4.61
CA PRO A 304 3.88 -21.55 -4.85
C PRO A 304 4.31 -20.61 -3.71
N ILE A 305 5.57 -20.70 -3.28
CA ILE A 305 6.10 -20.02 -2.09
C ILE A 305 6.10 -18.48 -2.19
N ASP A 306 6.06 -17.94 -3.41
CA ASP A 306 6.04 -16.49 -3.60
C ASP A 306 4.72 -15.90 -3.09
N TYR A 307 3.58 -16.57 -3.29
CA TYR A 307 2.27 -16.17 -2.77
C TYR A 307 2.16 -16.38 -1.25
N GLU A 308 2.71 -17.46 -0.71
CA GLU A 308 2.76 -17.73 0.73
C GLU A 308 3.61 -16.68 1.47
N ASN A 309 4.75 -16.29 0.88
CA ASN A 309 5.61 -15.23 1.42
C ASN A 309 4.91 -13.87 1.39
N SER A 310 4.15 -13.57 0.34
CA SER A 310 3.33 -12.36 0.25
C SER A 310 2.26 -12.35 1.33
N GLU A 311 1.43 -13.37 1.42
CA GLU A 311 0.35 -13.47 2.43
C GLU A 311 0.89 -13.28 3.85
N GLY A 312 2.00 -13.95 4.20
CA GLY A 312 2.62 -13.84 5.51
C GLY A 312 3.09 -12.42 5.84
N ASN A 313 3.75 -11.76 4.89
CA ASN A 313 4.21 -10.37 5.07
C ASN A 313 3.03 -9.38 5.18
N LEU A 314 2.00 -9.54 4.36
CA LEU A 314 0.80 -8.69 4.41
C LEU A 314 0.02 -8.84 5.71
N GLY A 315 -0.01 -10.06 6.27
CA GLY A 315 -0.61 -10.31 7.59
C GLY A 315 0.08 -9.50 8.69
N ILE A 316 1.42 -9.48 8.71
CA ILE A 316 2.22 -8.68 9.66
C ILE A 316 1.98 -7.18 9.41
N ALA A 317 2.06 -6.73 8.15
CA ALA A 317 1.81 -5.34 7.78
C ALA A 317 0.45 -4.87 8.29
N ASN A 318 -0.61 -5.63 8.03
CA ASN A 318 -1.98 -5.29 8.42
C ASN A 318 -2.15 -5.19 9.94
N ALA A 319 -1.50 -6.05 10.72
CA ALA A 319 -1.55 -6.00 12.18
C ALA A 319 -0.93 -4.69 12.71
N ILE A 320 0.21 -4.28 12.16
CA ILE A 320 0.89 -3.05 12.59
C ILE A 320 0.13 -1.81 12.10
N LEU A 321 -0.33 -1.77 10.85
CA LEU A 321 -1.15 -0.67 10.30
C LEU A 321 -2.42 -0.46 11.11
N GLN A 322 -3.11 -1.54 11.49
CA GLN A 322 -4.28 -1.47 12.35
C GLN A 322 -3.96 -0.88 13.72
N PHE A 323 -2.87 -1.33 14.33
CA PHE A 323 -2.43 -0.79 15.62
C PHE A 323 -2.13 0.70 15.53
N LEU A 324 -1.39 1.15 14.50
CA LEU A 324 -1.06 2.56 14.27
C LEU A 324 -2.32 3.41 14.08
N ALA A 325 -3.26 2.97 13.23
CA ALA A 325 -4.51 3.67 12.97
C ALA A 325 -5.39 3.84 14.23
N GLN A 326 -5.36 2.86 15.13
CA GLN A 326 -6.13 2.89 16.38
C GLN A 326 -5.42 3.64 17.50
N LYS A 327 -4.07 3.54 17.58
CA LYS A 327 -3.30 4.08 18.71
C LYS A 327 -3.03 5.57 18.56
N LEU A 328 -2.66 6.04 17.38
CA LEU A 328 -2.19 7.41 17.18
C LEU A 328 -3.24 8.48 17.53
N PRO A 329 -4.54 8.33 17.18
CA PRO A 329 -5.55 9.32 17.56
C PRO A 329 -5.84 9.39 19.06
N VAL A 330 -5.29 8.48 19.87
CA VAL A 330 -5.54 8.42 21.30
C VAL A 330 -4.32 8.88 22.09
N SER A 331 -4.41 10.07 22.69
CA SER A 331 -3.38 10.66 23.54
C SER A 331 -4.00 11.26 24.82
N ARG A 332 -3.16 11.67 25.76
CA ARG A 332 -3.57 12.26 27.03
C ARG A 332 -3.41 13.76 27.02
N LEU A 333 -4.49 14.50 27.36
CA LEU A 333 -4.51 15.96 27.44
C LEU A 333 -3.92 16.60 26.17
N GLN A 334 -2.87 17.43 26.28
CA GLN A 334 -2.19 18.00 25.12
C GLN A 334 -1.31 17.00 24.38
N ARG A 335 -0.69 16.05 25.11
CA ARG A 335 0.17 15.00 24.54
C ARG A 335 0.69 14.06 25.62
N ASP A 336 0.89 12.80 25.26
CA ASP A 336 1.86 11.89 25.88
C ASP A 336 2.92 11.46 24.86
N LEU A 337 3.96 10.74 25.31
CA LEU A 337 5.11 10.38 24.46
C LEU A 337 4.86 9.17 23.54
N THR A 338 3.72 8.47 23.69
CA THR A 338 3.48 7.19 22.98
C THR A 338 3.42 7.36 21.48
N ASP A 339 3.00 8.51 20.97
CA ASP A 339 3.02 8.84 19.54
C ASP A 339 4.43 8.73 18.94
N SER A 340 5.42 9.35 19.58
CA SER A 340 6.81 9.31 19.12
C SER A 340 7.39 7.90 19.10
N THR A 341 7.01 7.07 20.08
CA THR A 341 7.45 5.67 20.14
C THR A 341 6.90 4.85 18.97
N VAL A 342 5.60 4.98 18.69
CA VAL A 342 4.96 4.13 17.66
C VAL A 342 5.21 4.62 16.25
N LEU A 343 5.34 5.93 16.03
CA LEU A 343 5.63 6.51 14.71
C LEU A 343 6.97 6.05 14.12
N ARG A 344 7.94 5.70 14.95
CA ARG A 344 9.22 5.11 14.48
C ARG A 344 9.05 3.76 13.77
N ASN A 345 7.88 3.13 13.90
CA ASN A 345 7.56 1.87 13.27
C ASN A 345 6.78 2.00 11.94
N VAL A 346 6.51 3.21 11.45
CA VAL A 346 5.72 3.40 10.21
C VAL A 346 6.36 2.73 9.00
N GLY A 347 7.69 2.74 8.90
CA GLY A 347 8.42 2.05 7.83
C GLY A 347 8.29 0.53 7.85
N VAL A 348 8.02 -0.07 9.02
CA VAL A 348 7.96 -1.54 9.17
C VAL A 348 6.81 -2.15 8.36
N PRO A 349 5.54 -1.72 8.51
CA PRO A 349 4.44 -2.29 7.73
C PRO A 349 4.54 -1.95 6.24
N LEU A 350 5.08 -0.79 5.87
CA LEU A 350 5.37 -0.46 4.47
C LEU A 350 6.44 -1.37 3.89
N GLY A 351 7.49 -1.68 4.65
CA GLY A 351 8.51 -2.66 4.26
C GLY A 351 7.93 -4.04 4.01
N HIS A 352 7.07 -4.53 4.90
CA HIS A 352 6.37 -5.80 4.69
C HIS A 352 5.44 -5.77 3.46
N SER A 353 4.73 -4.66 3.22
CA SER A 353 3.89 -4.50 2.03
C SER A 353 4.70 -4.51 0.74
N VAL A 354 5.84 -3.83 0.70
CA VAL A 354 6.77 -3.81 -0.44
C VAL A 354 7.32 -5.22 -0.72
N ILE A 355 7.77 -5.94 0.30
CA ILE A 355 8.24 -7.33 0.17
C ILE A 355 7.14 -8.20 -0.44
N ALA A 356 5.92 -8.05 0.03
CA ALA A 356 4.78 -8.82 -0.42
C ALA A 356 4.43 -8.54 -1.89
N ILE A 357 4.27 -7.27 -2.27
CA ILE A 357 3.95 -6.89 -3.66
C ILE A 357 5.01 -7.44 -4.62
N GLN A 358 6.30 -7.31 -4.30
CA GLN A 358 7.38 -7.86 -5.11
C GLN A 358 7.33 -9.40 -5.17
N SER A 359 6.87 -10.05 -4.10
CA SER A 359 6.72 -11.50 -4.05
C SER A 359 5.56 -11.96 -4.92
N THR A 360 4.40 -11.32 -4.85
CA THR A 360 3.25 -11.59 -5.72
C THR A 360 3.61 -11.38 -7.19
N LEU A 361 4.25 -10.26 -7.54
CA LEU A 361 4.75 -10.00 -8.90
C LEU A 361 5.69 -11.10 -9.39
N LYS A 362 6.60 -11.55 -8.54
CA LYS A 362 7.51 -12.66 -8.88
C LYS A 362 6.75 -13.96 -9.10
N GLY A 363 5.73 -14.25 -8.30
CA GLY A 363 4.85 -15.41 -8.46
C GLY A 363 4.10 -15.36 -9.79
N LEU A 364 3.46 -14.23 -10.09
CA LEU A 364 2.72 -14.01 -11.34
C LEU A 364 3.59 -14.22 -12.58
N ARG A 365 4.82 -13.70 -12.60
CA ARG A 365 5.76 -13.84 -13.73
C ARG A 365 6.26 -15.26 -13.97
N LYS A 366 6.06 -16.17 -13.01
CA LYS A 366 6.38 -17.59 -13.15
C LYS A 366 5.22 -18.43 -13.70
N LEU A 367 4.03 -17.88 -13.83
CA LEU A 367 2.85 -18.61 -14.27
C LEU A 367 2.99 -19.08 -15.72
N ILE A 368 2.52 -20.29 -15.96
CA ILE A 368 2.30 -20.90 -17.28
C ILE A 368 0.88 -21.42 -17.25
N LEU A 369 0.02 -20.87 -18.10
CA LEU A 369 -1.37 -21.33 -18.22
C LEU A 369 -1.43 -22.79 -18.68
N ASN A 370 -2.32 -23.57 -18.09
CA ASN A 370 -2.60 -24.96 -18.46
C ASN A 370 -4.03 -25.06 -19.01
N GLU A 371 -4.19 -24.61 -20.26
CA GLU A 371 -5.49 -24.60 -20.94
C GLU A 371 -6.10 -26.01 -21.05
N GLU A 372 -5.25 -27.05 -21.19
CA GLU A 372 -5.68 -28.42 -21.27
C GLU A 372 -6.44 -28.85 -19.99
N LYS A 373 -5.93 -28.48 -18.82
CA LYS A 373 -6.59 -28.77 -17.54
C LYS A 373 -7.89 -27.99 -17.34
N LEU A 374 -7.92 -26.74 -17.76
CA LEU A 374 -9.13 -25.92 -17.70
C LEU A 374 -10.23 -26.52 -18.60
N SER A 375 -9.88 -26.94 -19.82
CA SER A 375 -10.81 -27.61 -20.74
C SER A 375 -11.29 -28.94 -20.16
N GLU A 376 -10.38 -29.78 -19.64
CA GLU A 376 -10.73 -31.07 -19.03
C GLU A 376 -11.78 -30.93 -17.92
N ASP A 377 -11.60 -29.93 -17.03
CA ASP A 377 -12.52 -29.72 -15.92
C ASP A 377 -13.91 -29.28 -16.40
N LEU A 378 -14.00 -28.48 -17.47
CA LEU A 378 -15.26 -28.12 -18.13
C LEU A 378 -15.92 -29.33 -18.78
N ASP A 379 -15.17 -30.10 -19.55
CA ASP A 379 -15.68 -31.28 -20.26
C ASP A 379 -16.17 -32.38 -19.30
N ASN A 380 -15.57 -32.45 -18.12
CA ASN A 380 -15.99 -33.39 -17.07
C ASN A 380 -17.19 -32.89 -16.25
N THR A 381 -17.66 -31.64 -16.45
CA THR A 381 -18.65 -30.98 -15.56
C THR A 381 -19.86 -30.41 -16.34
N TRP A 382 -20.39 -31.18 -17.28
CA TRP A 382 -21.55 -30.77 -18.09
C TRP A 382 -22.80 -30.38 -17.27
N ALA A 383 -22.92 -30.78 -16.01
CA ALA A 383 -24.01 -30.43 -15.13
C ALA A 383 -24.17 -28.90 -14.97
N VAL A 384 -23.12 -28.12 -15.20
CA VAL A 384 -23.14 -26.64 -15.03
C VAL A 384 -24.03 -25.92 -16.06
N VAL A 385 -24.28 -26.52 -17.23
CA VAL A 385 -25.19 -25.93 -18.24
C VAL A 385 -26.66 -26.02 -17.86
N ALA A 386 -27.00 -26.75 -16.80
CA ALA A 386 -28.38 -26.89 -16.32
C ALA A 386 -29.04 -25.54 -15.99
N GLU A 387 -28.28 -24.57 -15.50
CA GLU A 387 -28.79 -23.23 -15.23
C GLU A 387 -29.20 -22.50 -16.51
N ALA A 388 -28.38 -22.56 -17.57
CA ALA A 388 -28.72 -21.98 -18.88
C ALA A 388 -29.97 -22.62 -19.45
N ILE A 389 -30.03 -23.97 -19.44
CA ILE A 389 -31.19 -24.72 -19.94
C ILE A 389 -32.46 -24.32 -19.17
N GLN A 390 -32.38 -24.28 -17.83
CA GLN A 390 -33.51 -23.86 -16.99
C GLN A 390 -33.99 -22.44 -17.33
N THR A 391 -33.08 -21.52 -17.58
CA THR A 391 -33.39 -20.12 -17.88
C THR A 391 -34.08 -20.00 -19.23
N ILE A 392 -33.64 -20.72 -20.27
CA ILE A 392 -34.31 -20.78 -21.55
C ILE A 392 -35.70 -21.42 -21.44
N LEU A 393 -35.81 -22.53 -20.72
CA LEU A 393 -37.10 -23.18 -20.49
C LEU A 393 -38.11 -22.26 -19.76
N ARG A 394 -37.66 -21.43 -18.85
CA ARG A 394 -38.49 -20.37 -18.22
C ARG A 394 -38.91 -19.32 -19.21
N ARG A 395 -38.03 -18.88 -20.11
CA ARG A 395 -38.36 -17.97 -21.21
C ARG A 395 -39.48 -18.50 -22.10
N GLU A 396 -39.46 -19.80 -22.37
CA GLU A 396 -40.47 -20.52 -23.16
C GLU A 396 -41.72 -20.90 -22.36
N ALA A 397 -41.88 -20.43 -21.11
CA ALA A 397 -42.97 -20.79 -20.22
C ALA A 397 -43.18 -22.31 -20.05
N TYR A 398 -42.11 -23.09 -20.14
CA TYR A 398 -42.11 -24.54 -19.93
C TYR A 398 -42.60 -24.89 -18.53
N PRO A 399 -43.49 -25.88 -18.32
CA PRO A 399 -44.01 -26.21 -17.02
C PRO A 399 -42.92 -26.90 -16.15
N HIS A 400 -42.73 -26.39 -14.93
CA HIS A 400 -41.84 -26.97 -13.91
C HIS A 400 -40.39 -27.22 -14.40
N PRO A 401 -39.68 -26.23 -14.95
CA PRO A 401 -38.37 -26.43 -15.59
C PRO A 401 -37.33 -26.91 -14.60
N TYR A 402 -37.36 -26.47 -13.34
CA TYR A 402 -36.43 -26.90 -12.28
C TYR A 402 -36.62 -28.39 -11.98
N GLU A 403 -37.83 -28.85 -11.82
CA GLU A 403 -38.16 -30.25 -11.50
C GLU A 403 -37.77 -31.19 -12.66
N ALA A 404 -37.94 -30.75 -13.89
CA ALA A 404 -37.48 -31.50 -15.06
C ALA A 404 -35.97 -31.73 -15.07
N LEU A 405 -35.19 -30.67 -14.80
CA LEU A 405 -33.72 -30.78 -14.68
C LEU A 405 -33.27 -31.56 -13.44
N LYS A 406 -33.95 -31.37 -12.29
CA LYS A 406 -33.65 -32.09 -11.06
C LYS A 406 -33.83 -33.61 -11.25
N ALA A 407 -34.82 -34.03 -12.02
CA ALA A 407 -34.99 -35.45 -12.36
C ALA A 407 -33.80 -35.99 -13.13
N LEU A 408 -33.21 -35.21 -14.05
CA LEU A 408 -32.02 -35.57 -14.80
C LEU A 408 -30.78 -35.68 -13.91
N THR A 409 -30.56 -34.69 -13.02
CA THR A 409 -29.36 -34.59 -12.17
C THR A 409 -29.31 -35.67 -11.05
N ARG A 410 -30.45 -36.28 -10.69
CA ARG A 410 -30.55 -37.29 -9.61
C ARG A 410 -30.52 -38.72 -10.06
N THR A 411 -30.20 -39.01 -11.32
CA THR A 411 -30.23 -40.36 -11.87
C THR A 411 -28.99 -41.21 -11.59
N ASN A 412 -28.00 -40.75 -10.82
CA ASN A 412 -26.69 -41.38 -10.63
C ASN A 412 -25.93 -41.67 -11.94
N LYS A 413 -26.40 -41.22 -13.10
CA LYS A 413 -25.69 -41.27 -14.37
C LYS A 413 -24.71 -40.09 -14.47
N LYS A 414 -23.57 -40.33 -15.08
CA LYS A 414 -22.63 -39.23 -15.37
C LYS A 414 -23.31 -38.26 -16.32
N MET A 415 -23.41 -37.01 -15.94
CA MET A 415 -23.89 -35.94 -16.81
C MET A 415 -22.77 -35.56 -17.77
N ASN A 416 -23.01 -35.82 -19.05
CA ASN A 416 -22.12 -35.49 -20.15
C ASN A 416 -22.95 -34.90 -21.29
N GLU A 417 -22.30 -34.50 -22.36
CA GLU A 417 -22.96 -33.93 -23.56
C GLU A 417 -24.12 -34.81 -24.05
N GLU A 418 -23.88 -36.11 -24.20
CA GLU A 418 -24.85 -37.06 -24.72
C GLU A 418 -26.14 -37.10 -23.85
N THR A 419 -25.97 -37.21 -22.54
CA THR A 419 -27.12 -37.26 -21.61
C THR A 419 -27.91 -35.97 -21.58
N ILE A 420 -27.24 -34.81 -21.70
CA ILE A 420 -27.90 -33.50 -21.82
C ILE A 420 -28.64 -33.40 -23.16
N HIS A 421 -28.04 -33.77 -24.28
CA HIS A 421 -28.67 -33.76 -25.59
C HIS A 421 -29.85 -34.70 -25.69
N GLU A 422 -29.77 -35.89 -25.11
CA GLU A 422 -30.91 -36.81 -25.02
C GLU A 422 -32.06 -36.21 -24.24
N PHE A 423 -31.79 -35.58 -23.13
CA PHE A 423 -32.82 -34.86 -22.35
C PHE A 423 -33.46 -33.72 -23.16
N ILE A 424 -32.68 -32.92 -23.86
CA ILE A 424 -33.20 -31.80 -24.69
C ILE A 424 -34.16 -32.34 -25.78
N LYS A 425 -33.85 -33.51 -26.38
CA LYS A 425 -34.75 -34.13 -27.38
C LYS A 425 -36.13 -34.46 -26.83
N THR A 426 -36.21 -34.81 -25.53
CA THR A 426 -37.51 -35.15 -24.88
C THR A 426 -38.38 -33.91 -24.53
N LEU A 427 -37.82 -32.72 -24.58
CA LEU A 427 -38.52 -31.49 -24.19
C LEU A 427 -39.65 -31.14 -25.23
N ASN A 428 -40.79 -30.75 -24.73
CA ASN A 428 -41.88 -30.25 -25.57
C ASN A 428 -41.72 -28.75 -25.84
N VAL A 429 -40.76 -28.42 -26.67
CA VAL A 429 -40.44 -27.03 -27.13
C VAL A 429 -40.22 -27.07 -28.65
N SER A 430 -40.19 -25.92 -29.31
CA SER A 430 -39.98 -25.83 -30.77
C SER A 430 -38.58 -26.36 -31.17
N ASP A 431 -38.42 -26.80 -32.41
CA ASP A 431 -37.14 -27.27 -32.92
C ASP A 431 -36.05 -26.19 -32.89
N SER A 432 -36.44 -24.93 -33.09
CA SER A 432 -35.50 -23.81 -32.95
C SER A 432 -34.95 -23.66 -31.51
N VAL A 433 -35.80 -23.83 -30.50
CA VAL A 433 -35.41 -23.81 -29.09
C VAL A 433 -34.55 -25.03 -28.74
N LYS A 434 -34.88 -26.21 -29.27
CA LYS A 434 -34.01 -27.39 -29.10
C LYS A 434 -32.64 -27.19 -29.71
N ALA A 435 -32.54 -26.57 -30.87
CA ALA A 435 -31.25 -26.26 -31.50
C ALA A 435 -30.44 -25.26 -30.66
N GLU A 436 -31.10 -24.22 -30.12
CA GLU A 436 -30.49 -23.26 -29.21
C GLU A 436 -29.94 -23.96 -27.94
N LEU A 437 -30.75 -24.82 -27.33
CA LEU A 437 -30.32 -25.57 -26.12
C LEU A 437 -29.15 -26.52 -26.39
N MET A 438 -29.14 -27.22 -27.55
CA MET A 438 -28.07 -28.13 -27.95
C MET A 438 -26.74 -27.42 -28.26
N ALA A 439 -26.79 -26.10 -28.57
CA ALA A 439 -25.59 -25.31 -28.83
C ALA A 439 -24.85 -24.88 -27.52
N ILE A 440 -25.50 -25.05 -26.37
CA ILE A 440 -24.92 -24.66 -25.08
C ILE A 440 -23.93 -25.73 -24.62
N THR A 441 -22.72 -25.29 -24.32
CA THR A 441 -21.64 -26.13 -23.76
C THR A 441 -21.04 -25.45 -22.52
N PRO A 442 -20.32 -26.18 -21.66
CA PRO A 442 -19.57 -25.56 -20.56
C PRO A 442 -18.54 -24.51 -21.00
N HIS A 443 -18.12 -24.54 -22.26
CA HIS A 443 -17.12 -23.62 -22.82
C HIS A 443 -17.71 -22.29 -23.33
N ASN A 444 -18.98 -22.27 -23.72
CA ASN A 444 -19.61 -21.09 -24.31
C ASN A 444 -20.75 -20.48 -23.50
N TYR A 445 -21.05 -21.08 -22.36
CA TYR A 445 -22.03 -20.59 -21.40
C TYR A 445 -21.50 -19.49 -20.51
#